data_cd55ee564a627ca96cfd0c0c89f7162a
#
_entry.id   cd55ee564a627ca96cfd0c0c89f7162a
#
_cell.length_a   1.000
_cell.length_b   1.000
_cell.length_c   1.000
_cell.angle_alpha   90.00
_cell.angle_beta   90.00
_cell.angle_gamma   90.00
#
_symmetry.space_group_name_H-M   'P 1'
#
loop_
_entity.id
_entity.type
_entity.pdbx_description
1 polymer ?
#
loop_
_entity_poly.entity_id
_entity_poly.type
_entity_poly.pdbx_seq_one_letter_code
_entity_poly.pdbx_strand_id
1 'polypeptide(L)'
;SLTIRTENAKIASKVHRMLKEEYDPQIEFLVSRKMKLKKNNVYILKVTKAREILDDLSLMDGLGFNIIPNRNILKRECCMRAYLAGAFLSCGSVNNPETSNYHLEMSFNEEEFAQFISKIMNDFELNAKMIKRRNKYVVYLKSSEKIGDFLRAIGASQSVMNFESTRIDRNMSNTVNRWNNCDIANEIKSMATANKQINDINTVDMFMGLDMLDEKTRIVALIRKKYPEMT
;
A
#
# COMPACT_ATOMS: atom_id res chain seq x y z
N SER A 1 -30.48 -6.15 -21.43
CA SER A 1 -30.07 -4.84 -20.92
C SER A 1 -28.84 -4.99 -20.01
N LEU A 2 -27.92 -4.05 -20.06
CA LEU A 2 -26.75 -3.98 -19.16
C LEU A 2 -27.04 -2.90 -18.10
N THR A 3 -26.79 -3.22 -16.82
CA THR A 3 -26.96 -2.28 -15.72
C THR A 3 -25.63 -2.09 -14.99
N ILE A 4 -25.13 -0.85 -14.96
CA ILE A 4 -23.90 -0.47 -14.28
C ILE A 4 -24.28 0.37 -13.06
N ARG A 5 -23.72 0.04 -11.89
CA ARG A 5 -24.01 0.73 -10.62
C ARG A 5 -22.72 1.20 -9.98
N THR A 6 -22.69 2.45 -9.53
CA THR A 6 -21.55 3.01 -8.79
C THR A 6 -22.02 4.06 -7.77
N GLU A 7 -21.29 4.24 -6.67
CA GLU A 7 -21.54 5.32 -5.71
C GLU A 7 -20.74 6.60 -6.07
N ASN A 8 -19.91 6.55 -7.09
CA ASN A 8 -19.05 7.66 -7.52
C ASN A 8 -19.60 8.33 -8.77
N ALA A 9 -20.03 9.60 -8.64
CA ALA A 9 -20.57 10.39 -9.73
C ALA A 9 -19.59 10.56 -10.91
N LYS A 10 -18.29 10.74 -10.63
CA LYS A 10 -17.26 10.92 -11.67
C LYS A 10 -17.08 9.65 -12.50
N ILE A 11 -17.12 8.48 -11.85
CA ILE A 11 -17.07 7.18 -12.53
C ILE A 11 -18.32 7.02 -13.41
N ALA A 12 -19.51 7.27 -12.87
CA ALA A 12 -20.77 7.19 -13.62
C ALA A 12 -20.75 8.07 -14.88
N SER A 13 -20.34 9.34 -14.73
CA SER A 13 -20.24 10.28 -15.85
C SER A 13 -19.19 9.86 -16.88
N LYS A 14 -18.04 9.35 -16.43
CA LYS A 14 -16.99 8.86 -17.34
C LYS A 14 -17.47 7.65 -18.15
N VAL A 15 -18.09 6.66 -17.49
CA VAL A 15 -18.63 5.47 -18.16
C VAL A 15 -19.74 5.84 -19.15
N HIS A 16 -20.64 6.74 -18.74
CA HIS A 16 -21.70 7.24 -19.63
C HIS A 16 -21.11 7.89 -20.89
N ARG A 17 -20.11 8.78 -20.73
CA ARG A 17 -19.45 9.44 -21.85
C ARG A 17 -18.77 8.43 -22.79
N MET A 18 -17.98 7.51 -22.25
CA MET A 18 -17.28 6.49 -23.05
C MET A 18 -18.26 5.61 -23.85
N LEU A 19 -19.36 5.17 -23.22
CA LEU A 19 -20.38 4.38 -23.92
C LEU A 19 -21.03 5.19 -25.04
N LYS A 20 -21.27 6.50 -24.83
CA LYS A 20 -21.86 7.39 -25.83
C LYS A 20 -20.88 7.67 -26.99
N GLU A 21 -19.61 7.88 -26.72
CA GLU A 21 -18.59 8.14 -27.72
C GLU A 21 -18.32 6.91 -28.61
N GLU A 22 -18.31 5.70 -28.05
CA GLU A 22 -17.93 4.49 -28.79
C GLU A 22 -19.10 3.77 -29.46
N TYR A 23 -20.29 3.74 -28.82
CA TYR A 23 -21.40 2.92 -29.26
C TYR A 23 -22.71 3.70 -29.44
N ASP A 24 -22.78 4.92 -28.94
CA ASP A 24 -24.00 5.76 -28.89
C ASP A 24 -25.32 5.01 -28.51
N PRO A 25 -25.32 4.16 -27.47
CA PRO A 25 -26.49 3.42 -27.09
C PRO A 25 -27.54 4.32 -26.40
N GLN A 26 -28.78 3.82 -26.29
CA GLN A 26 -29.75 4.44 -25.41
C GLN A 26 -29.42 4.10 -23.95
N ILE A 27 -29.13 5.13 -23.15
CA ILE A 27 -28.79 5.00 -21.73
C ILE A 27 -29.82 5.75 -20.87
N GLU A 28 -30.42 5.03 -19.96
CA GLU A 28 -31.25 5.60 -18.89
C GLU A 28 -30.33 5.83 -17.67
N PHE A 29 -30.20 7.10 -17.27
CA PHE A 29 -29.36 7.48 -16.11
C PHE A 29 -30.26 7.76 -14.91
N LEU A 30 -30.13 6.93 -13.86
CA LEU A 30 -30.94 7.02 -12.65
C LEU A 30 -30.03 7.33 -11.45
N VAL A 31 -30.53 8.15 -10.53
CA VAL A 31 -29.88 8.43 -9.25
C VAL A 31 -30.79 7.95 -8.13
N SER A 32 -30.34 6.98 -7.37
CA SER A 32 -31.03 6.46 -6.20
C SER A 32 -30.35 6.90 -4.93
N ARG A 33 -31.08 7.53 -4.03
CA ARG A 33 -30.55 7.96 -2.72
C ARG A 33 -30.77 6.87 -1.69
N LYS A 34 -29.66 6.34 -1.12
CA LYS A 34 -29.74 5.42 0.01
C LYS A 34 -30.14 6.18 1.28
N MET A 35 -31.30 5.86 1.83
CA MET A 35 -31.86 6.53 3.03
C MET A 35 -31.32 5.93 4.34
N LYS A 36 -30.70 4.73 4.34
CA LYS A 36 -30.26 4.01 5.54
C LYS A 36 -28.75 4.15 5.73
N LEU A 37 -28.32 4.63 6.92
CA LEU A 37 -26.95 4.64 7.49
C LEU A 37 -25.86 5.45 6.77
N LYS A 38 -25.84 5.49 5.45
CA LYS A 38 -24.96 6.37 4.65
C LYS A 38 -25.83 7.08 3.62
N LYS A 39 -25.91 8.41 3.69
CA LYS A 39 -26.66 9.24 2.74
C LYS A 39 -25.95 9.37 1.39
N ASN A 40 -25.49 8.26 0.81
CA ASN A 40 -24.78 8.24 -0.46
C ASN A 40 -25.76 8.06 -1.61
N ASN A 41 -25.53 8.78 -2.70
CA ASN A 41 -26.24 8.55 -3.95
C ASN A 41 -25.65 7.32 -4.66
N VAL A 42 -26.51 6.50 -5.24
CA VAL A 42 -26.13 5.41 -6.15
C VAL A 42 -26.54 5.82 -7.56
N TYR A 43 -25.58 5.87 -8.44
CA TYR A 43 -25.73 6.16 -9.85
C TYR A 43 -25.91 4.85 -10.61
N ILE A 44 -26.98 4.77 -11.40
CA ILE A 44 -27.34 3.57 -12.14
C ILE A 44 -27.48 3.96 -13.62
N LEU A 45 -26.69 3.31 -14.46
CA LEU A 45 -26.77 3.42 -15.91
C LEU A 45 -27.42 2.14 -16.44
N LYS A 46 -28.58 2.25 -17.07
CA LYS A 46 -29.25 1.15 -17.76
C LYS A 46 -29.07 1.33 -19.25
N VAL A 47 -28.31 0.42 -19.87
CA VAL A 47 -28.07 0.41 -21.31
C VAL A 47 -29.04 -0.57 -21.96
N THR A 48 -29.90 -0.05 -22.83
CA THR A 48 -30.79 -0.86 -23.66
C THR A 48 -30.05 -1.34 -24.90
N LYS A 49 -30.40 -2.53 -25.42
CA LYS A 49 -29.75 -3.13 -26.60
C LYS A 49 -28.22 -3.28 -26.47
N ALA A 50 -27.76 -3.68 -25.28
CA ALA A 50 -26.36 -3.80 -24.96
C ALA A 50 -25.62 -5.01 -25.62
N ARG A 51 -26.29 -5.76 -26.51
CA ARG A 51 -25.73 -6.98 -27.11
C ARG A 51 -24.46 -6.68 -27.91
N GLU A 52 -24.49 -5.67 -28.75
CA GLU A 52 -23.36 -5.26 -29.57
C GLU A 52 -22.12 -4.91 -28.69
N ILE A 53 -22.35 -4.15 -27.61
CA ILE A 53 -21.29 -3.81 -26.65
C ILE A 53 -20.70 -5.07 -25.99
N LEU A 54 -21.56 -6.01 -25.60
CA LEU A 54 -21.14 -7.23 -24.93
C LEU A 54 -20.42 -8.20 -25.88
N ASP A 55 -20.84 -8.24 -27.12
CA ASP A 55 -20.20 -9.05 -28.17
C ASP A 55 -18.83 -8.49 -28.54
N ASP A 56 -18.72 -7.15 -28.71
CA ASP A 56 -17.44 -6.47 -29.00
C ASP A 56 -16.43 -6.63 -27.86
N LEU A 57 -16.90 -6.51 -26.60
CA LEU A 57 -16.08 -6.75 -25.42
C LEU A 57 -15.83 -8.25 -25.14
N SER A 58 -16.34 -9.15 -26.01
CA SER A 58 -16.23 -10.61 -25.84
C SER A 58 -16.70 -11.11 -24.48
N LEU A 59 -17.70 -10.43 -23.91
CA LEU A 59 -18.33 -10.77 -22.64
C LEU A 59 -19.53 -11.71 -22.82
N MET A 60 -19.90 -12.02 -24.06
CA MET A 60 -20.89 -13.04 -24.40
C MET A 60 -20.31 -14.05 -25.39
N ASP A 61 -20.58 -15.31 -25.12
CA ASP A 61 -20.49 -16.36 -26.12
C ASP A 61 -21.85 -16.99 -26.32
N GLY A 62 -21.98 -17.90 -27.27
CA GLY A 62 -23.25 -18.56 -27.59
C GLY A 62 -23.89 -19.32 -26.40
N LEU A 63 -23.22 -19.46 -25.29
CA LEU A 63 -23.60 -20.21 -24.10
C LEU A 63 -23.91 -19.33 -22.88
N GLY A 64 -23.52 -18.03 -22.88
CA GLY A 64 -23.79 -17.14 -21.75
C GLY A 64 -22.80 -15.98 -21.59
N PHE A 65 -22.74 -15.48 -20.37
CA PHE A 65 -21.79 -14.42 -20.00
C PHE A 65 -20.42 -14.99 -19.61
N ASN A 66 -19.38 -14.45 -20.23
CA ASN A 66 -18.00 -14.69 -19.83
C ASN A 66 -17.59 -13.71 -18.73
N ILE A 67 -17.17 -14.23 -17.61
CA ILE A 67 -16.65 -13.42 -16.49
C ILE A 67 -15.29 -12.83 -16.86
N ILE A 68 -14.51 -13.55 -17.67
CA ILE A 68 -13.19 -13.17 -18.13
C ILE A 68 -13.26 -12.74 -19.59
N PRO A 69 -12.77 -11.54 -19.94
CA PRO A 69 -12.75 -11.09 -21.33
C PRO A 69 -11.79 -11.93 -22.17
N ASN A 70 -12.04 -11.99 -23.47
CA ASN A 70 -11.15 -12.66 -24.38
C ASN A 70 -9.74 -12.03 -24.34
N ARG A 71 -8.71 -12.87 -24.32
CA ARG A 71 -7.31 -12.43 -24.31
C ARG A 71 -6.94 -11.53 -25.49
N ASN A 72 -7.68 -11.59 -26.59
CA ASN A 72 -7.45 -10.72 -27.75
C ASN A 72 -7.62 -9.23 -27.43
N ILE A 73 -8.52 -8.88 -26.51
CA ILE A 73 -8.76 -7.49 -26.07
C ILE A 73 -7.58 -6.98 -25.23
N LEU A 74 -6.87 -7.88 -24.54
CA LEU A 74 -5.79 -7.56 -23.60
C LEU A 74 -4.38 -7.83 -24.14
N LYS A 75 -4.22 -7.96 -25.47
CA LYS A 75 -2.91 -8.22 -26.10
C LYS A 75 -1.91 -7.06 -25.93
N ARG A 76 -2.40 -5.83 -25.91
CA ARG A 76 -1.55 -4.65 -25.77
C ARG A 76 -1.41 -4.28 -24.30
N GLU A 77 -0.22 -3.87 -23.90
CA GLU A 77 0.05 -3.40 -22.54
C GLU A 77 -0.89 -2.27 -22.11
N CYS A 78 -1.17 -1.31 -23.01
CA CYS A 78 -2.11 -0.22 -22.74
C CYS A 78 -3.55 -0.73 -22.43
N CYS A 79 -3.97 -1.82 -23.08
CA CYS A 79 -5.28 -2.42 -22.81
C CYS A 79 -5.29 -3.11 -21.43
N MET A 80 -4.22 -3.83 -21.07
CA MET A 80 -4.07 -4.41 -19.73
C MET A 80 -4.08 -3.35 -18.64
N ARG A 81 -3.36 -2.23 -18.84
CA ARG A 81 -3.34 -1.09 -17.92
C ARG A 81 -4.74 -0.47 -17.75
N ALA A 82 -5.44 -0.23 -18.85
CA ALA A 82 -6.80 0.30 -18.84
C ALA A 82 -7.77 -0.65 -18.13
N TYR A 83 -7.62 -1.96 -18.36
CA TYR A 83 -8.43 -2.98 -17.70
C TYR A 83 -8.19 -3.03 -16.19
N LEU A 84 -6.93 -3.00 -15.74
CA LEU A 84 -6.58 -2.91 -14.33
C LEU A 84 -7.13 -1.62 -13.70
N ALA A 85 -7.08 -0.48 -14.40
CA ALA A 85 -7.65 0.77 -13.95
C ALA A 85 -9.17 0.65 -13.72
N GLY A 86 -9.90 0.04 -14.66
CA GLY A 86 -11.32 -0.21 -14.55
C GLY A 86 -11.66 -1.16 -13.39
N ALA A 87 -10.92 -2.25 -13.24
CA ALA A 87 -11.06 -3.20 -12.14
C ALA A 87 -10.83 -2.51 -10.78
N PHE A 88 -9.76 -1.71 -10.65
CA PHE A 88 -9.46 -0.98 -9.43
C PHE A 88 -10.53 0.06 -9.08
N LEU A 89 -11.04 0.79 -10.06
CA LEU A 89 -12.11 1.76 -9.85
C LEU A 89 -13.43 1.11 -9.40
N SER A 90 -13.66 -0.15 -9.74
CA SER A 90 -14.89 -0.88 -9.38
C SER A 90 -14.85 -1.48 -7.98
N CYS A 91 -13.73 -2.03 -7.54
CA CYS A 91 -13.64 -2.85 -6.32
C CYS A 91 -12.30 -2.70 -5.58
N GLY A 92 -11.44 -1.78 -6.02
CA GLY A 92 -10.14 -1.54 -5.42
C GLY A 92 -10.19 -0.57 -4.24
N SER A 93 -9.24 -0.72 -3.36
CA SER A 93 -8.97 0.18 -2.24
C SER A 93 -7.47 0.28 -2.00
N VAL A 94 -7.01 1.45 -1.62
CA VAL A 94 -5.63 1.70 -1.19
C VAL A 94 -5.66 2.48 0.11
N ASN A 95 -4.86 2.05 1.08
CA ASN A 95 -4.73 2.75 2.35
C ASN A 95 -4.02 4.08 2.17
N ASN A 96 -4.46 5.10 2.94
CA ASN A 96 -3.70 6.34 3.03
C ASN A 96 -2.35 6.05 3.71
N PRO A 97 -1.21 6.31 3.04
CA PRO A 97 0.12 6.05 3.59
C PRO A 97 0.45 6.91 4.81
N GLU A 98 -0.24 8.04 5.06
CA GLU A 98 -0.02 8.87 6.23
C GLU A 98 -0.49 8.21 7.53
N THR A 99 -1.60 7.47 7.47
CA THR A 99 -2.29 6.97 8.66
C THR A 99 -2.21 5.48 8.87
N SER A 100 -1.88 4.71 7.82
CA SER A 100 -1.96 3.25 7.84
C SER A 100 -0.73 2.59 7.22
N ASN A 101 -0.61 1.27 7.42
CA ASN A 101 0.35 0.46 6.69
C ASN A 101 0.04 0.44 5.20
N TYR A 102 1.07 0.30 4.37
CA TYR A 102 0.92 0.16 2.94
C TYR A 102 0.09 -1.08 2.61
N HIS A 103 -1.05 -0.86 1.99
CA HIS A 103 -1.94 -1.92 1.56
C HIS A 103 -2.83 -1.45 0.41
N LEU A 104 -2.83 -2.21 -0.66
CA LEU A 104 -3.75 -2.08 -1.79
C LEU A 104 -4.44 -3.41 -1.96
N GLU A 105 -5.76 -3.39 -2.09
CA GLU A 105 -6.55 -4.61 -2.33
C GLU A 105 -7.65 -4.40 -3.35
N MET A 106 -8.00 -5.47 -4.06
CA MET A 106 -9.18 -5.59 -4.90
C MET A 106 -9.96 -6.83 -4.49
N SER A 107 -11.26 -6.71 -4.27
CA SER A 107 -12.12 -7.79 -3.74
C SER A 107 -13.12 -8.25 -4.78
N PHE A 108 -13.12 -9.55 -5.08
CA PHE A 108 -13.96 -10.20 -6.09
C PHE A 108 -14.85 -11.28 -5.48
N ASN A 109 -15.98 -11.57 -6.11
CA ASN A 109 -16.86 -12.66 -5.69
C ASN A 109 -16.40 -13.99 -6.28
N GLU A 110 -15.86 -13.98 -7.51
CA GLU A 110 -15.46 -15.15 -8.27
C GLU A 110 -13.95 -15.36 -8.21
N GLU A 111 -13.55 -16.60 -7.93
CA GLU A 111 -12.13 -16.97 -7.81
C GLU A 111 -11.39 -16.84 -9.13
N GLU A 112 -12.00 -17.28 -10.19
CA GLU A 112 -11.43 -17.27 -11.54
C GLU A 112 -11.08 -15.83 -11.97
N PHE A 113 -11.97 -14.87 -11.67
CA PHE A 113 -11.73 -13.47 -11.96
C PHE A 113 -10.61 -12.87 -11.12
N ALA A 114 -10.52 -13.25 -9.83
CA ALA A 114 -9.42 -12.84 -8.96
C ALA A 114 -8.08 -13.39 -9.43
N GLN A 115 -8.03 -14.66 -9.86
CA GLN A 115 -6.83 -15.26 -10.43
C GLN A 115 -6.39 -14.56 -11.71
N PHE A 116 -7.35 -14.23 -12.57
CA PHE A 116 -7.11 -13.47 -13.79
C PHE A 116 -6.50 -12.10 -13.53
N ILE A 117 -7.06 -11.31 -12.61
CA ILE A 117 -6.51 -10.02 -12.21
C ILE A 117 -5.11 -10.16 -11.60
N SER A 118 -4.94 -11.14 -10.70
CA SER A 118 -3.63 -11.43 -10.10
C SER A 118 -2.57 -11.74 -11.15
N LYS A 119 -2.94 -12.49 -12.20
CA LYS A 119 -2.05 -12.79 -13.30
C LYS A 119 -1.64 -11.54 -14.07
N ILE A 120 -2.61 -10.69 -14.47
CA ILE A 120 -2.29 -9.42 -15.16
C ILE A 120 -1.38 -8.54 -14.30
N MET A 121 -1.64 -8.44 -12.99
CA MET A 121 -0.77 -7.68 -12.08
C MET A 121 0.65 -8.26 -12.04
N ASN A 122 0.79 -9.57 -12.09
CA ASN A 122 2.10 -10.24 -12.05
C ASN A 122 2.83 -10.19 -13.41
N ASP A 123 2.12 -10.05 -14.51
CA ASP A 123 2.71 -9.72 -15.82
C ASP A 123 3.41 -8.33 -15.78
N PHE A 124 3.00 -7.44 -14.89
CA PHE A 124 3.69 -6.19 -14.54
C PHE A 124 4.67 -6.32 -13.37
N GLU A 125 5.09 -7.53 -12.99
CA GLU A 125 6.05 -7.80 -11.91
C GLU A 125 5.64 -7.21 -10.54
N LEU A 126 4.34 -7.08 -10.28
CA LEU A 126 3.85 -6.45 -9.05
C LEU A 126 3.88 -7.38 -7.84
N ASN A 127 4.11 -8.69 -8.03
CA ASN A 127 4.10 -9.71 -6.98
C ASN A 127 2.78 -9.71 -6.18
N ALA A 128 1.67 -9.58 -6.89
CA ALA A 128 0.34 -9.61 -6.31
C ALA A 128 0.04 -10.98 -5.71
N LYS A 129 -0.52 -10.97 -4.51
CA LYS A 129 -0.94 -12.18 -3.80
C LYS A 129 -2.45 -12.24 -3.74
N MET A 130 -2.98 -13.46 -3.70
CA MET A 130 -4.41 -13.71 -3.57
C MET A 130 -4.71 -14.47 -2.27
N ILE A 131 -5.80 -14.12 -1.63
CA ILE A 131 -6.31 -14.81 -0.44
C ILE A 131 -7.84 -14.88 -0.47
N LYS A 132 -8.39 -15.97 0.01
CA LYS A 132 -9.82 -16.09 0.26
C LYS A 132 -10.14 -15.50 1.64
N ARG A 133 -11.02 -14.51 1.68
CA ARG A 133 -11.43 -13.83 2.91
C ARG A 133 -12.96 -13.83 3.01
N ARG A 134 -13.50 -14.65 3.91
CA ARG A 134 -14.94 -14.91 4.01
C ARG A 134 -15.48 -15.44 2.67
N ASN A 135 -16.45 -14.75 2.05
CA ASN A 135 -17.06 -15.14 0.77
C ASN A 135 -16.47 -14.36 -0.42
N LYS A 136 -15.26 -13.79 -0.30
CA LYS A 136 -14.60 -13.01 -1.35
C LYS A 136 -13.18 -13.49 -1.57
N TYR A 137 -12.70 -13.26 -2.78
CA TYR A 137 -11.31 -13.46 -3.18
C TYR A 137 -10.65 -12.08 -3.29
N VAL A 138 -9.57 -11.89 -2.54
CA VAL A 138 -8.89 -10.60 -2.43
C VAL A 138 -7.51 -10.71 -3.05
N VAL A 139 -7.25 -9.90 -4.06
CA VAL A 139 -5.91 -9.70 -4.65
C VAL A 139 -5.30 -8.46 -4.00
N TYR A 140 -4.07 -8.56 -3.48
CA TYR A 140 -3.49 -7.49 -2.70
C TYR A 140 -1.98 -7.29 -2.90
N LEU A 141 -1.53 -6.06 -2.62
CA LEU A 141 -0.14 -5.64 -2.52
C LEU A 141 0.14 -5.07 -1.13
N LYS A 142 1.33 -5.34 -0.58
CA LYS A 142 1.79 -4.78 0.71
C LYS A 142 3.07 -3.96 0.59
N SER A 143 3.85 -4.13 -0.48
CA SER A 143 5.05 -3.33 -0.72
C SER A 143 4.67 -1.94 -1.19
N SER A 144 5.20 -0.91 -0.53
CA SER A 144 5.00 0.49 -0.95
C SER A 144 5.49 0.74 -2.38
N GLU A 145 6.60 0.15 -2.77
CA GLU A 145 7.16 0.24 -4.11
C GLU A 145 6.19 -0.33 -5.16
N LYS A 146 5.72 -1.57 -4.94
CA LYS A 146 4.78 -2.24 -5.86
C LYS A 146 3.41 -1.56 -5.92
N ILE A 147 2.97 -0.92 -4.83
CA ILE A 147 1.77 -0.08 -4.86
C ILE A 147 2.00 1.16 -5.72
N GLY A 148 3.16 1.81 -5.59
CA GLY A 148 3.54 2.93 -6.46
C GLY A 148 3.60 2.53 -7.93
N ASP A 149 4.20 1.37 -8.24
CA ASP A 149 4.26 0.81 -9.60
C ASP A 149 2.86 0.51 -10.16
N PHE A 150 1.98 -0.07 -9.35
CA PHE A 150 0.59 -0.29 -9.75
C PHE A 150 -0.14 1.03 -10.06
N LEU A 151 -0.02 2.04 -9.20
CA LEU A 151 -0.63 3.35 -9.43
C LEU A 151 -0.10 4.02 -10.70
N ARG A 152 1.21 3.87 -11.00
CA ARG A 152 1.80 4.33 -12.28
C ARG A 152 1.22 3.55 -13.46
N ALA A 153 1.12 2.23 -13.34
CA ALA A 153 0.59 1.38 -14.40
C ALA A 153 -0.85 1.76 -14.80
N ILE A 154 -1.71 2.07 -13.83
CA ILE A 154 -3.10 2.50 -14.10
C ILE A 154 -3.25 3.99 -14.44
N GLY A 155 -2.15 4.75 -14.55
CA GLY A 155 -2.17 6.17 -14.93
C GLY A 155 -2.68 7.12 -13.85
N ALA A 156 -2.59 6.74 -12.56
CA ALA A 156 -3.01 7.58 -11.42
C ALA A 156 -1.92 8.58 -11.00
N SER A 157 -1.38 9.38 -11.93
CA SER A 157 -0.18 10.20 -11.76
C SER A 157 -0.22 11.12 -10.54
N GLN A 158 -1.34 11.81 -10.30
CA GLN A 158 -1.48 12.70 -9.14
C GLN A 158 -1.43 11.91 -7.82
N SER A 159 -2.07 10.75 -7.77
CA SER A 159 -2.04 9.88 -6.60
C SER A 159 -0.66 9.28 -6.36
N VAL A 160 0.08 8.98 -7.43
CA VAL A 160 1.47 8.52 -7.34
C VAL A 160 2.35 9.57 -6.69
N MET A 161 2.28 10.83 -7.14
CA MET A 161 3.10 11.91 -6.57
C MET A 161 2.85 12.08 -5.07
N ASN A 162 1.60 12.13 -4.66
CA ASN A 162 1.24 12.24 -3.24
C ASN A 162 1.70 11.03 -2.43
N PHE A 163 1.53 9.83 -2.99
CA PHE A 163 1.95 8.58 -2.36
C PHE A 163 3.46 8.51 -2.15
N GLU A 164 4.25 8.86 -3.17
CA GLU A 164 5.70 8.84 -3.12
C GLU A 164 6.26 9.90 -2.15
N SER A 165 5.69 11.11 -2.14
CA SER A 165 6.09 12.15 -1.17
C SER A 165 5.92 11.64 0.26
N THR A 166 4.75 11.09 0.59
CA THR A 166 4.49 10.54 1.93
C THR A 166 5.42 9.35 2.26
N ARG A 167 5.75 8.52 1.25
CA ARG A 167 6.69 7.40 1.42
C ARG A 167 8.08 7.88 1.79
N ILE A 168 8.58 8.92 1.12
CA ILE A 168 9.89 9.54 1.39
C ILE A 168 9.91 10.11 2.80
N ASP A 169 8.91 10.88 3.19
CA ASP A 169 8.82 11.50 4.51
C ASP A 169 8.81 10.46 5.64
N ARG A 170 8.05 9.37 5.48
CA ARG A 170 8.05 8.26 6.44
C ARG A 170 9.38 7.52 6.52
N ASN A 171 10.04 7.28 5.39
CA ASN A 171 11.35 6.65 5.38
C ASN A 171 12.39 7.52 6.06
N MET A 172 12.37 8.83 5.81
CA MET A 172 13.26 9.78 6.47
C MET A 172 13.04 9.79 7.99
N SER A 173 11.79 9.92 8.42
CA SER A 173 11.43 9.90 9.85
C SER A 173 11.85 8.59 10.53
N ASN A 174 11.63 7.44 9.87
CA ASN A 174 12.06 6.15 10.40
C ASN A 174 13.58 6.04 10.52
N THR A 175 14.33 6.60 9.57
CA THR A 175 15.80 6.61 9.61
C THR A 175 16.30 7.46 10.75
N VAL A 176 15.76 8.67 10.92
CA VAL A 176 16.12 9.56 12.04
C VAL A 176 15.79 8.89 13.39
N ASN A 177 14.63 8.28 13.52
CA ASN A 177 14.25 7.56 14.74
C ASN A 177 15.21 6.39 15.05
N ARG A 178 15.67 5.67 14.03
CA ARG A 178 16.67 4.58 14.22
C ARG A 178 18.01 5.11 14.69
N TRP A 179 18.47 6.22 14.15
CA TRP A 179 19.71 6.86 14.60
C TRP A 179 19.60 7.31 16.05
N ASN A 180 18.52 8.05 16.38
CA ASN A 180 18.30 8.51 17.75
C ASN A 180 18.24 7.33 18.75
N ASN A 181 17.55 6.25 18.40
CA ASN A 181 17.48 5.06 19.25
C ASN A 181 18.84 4.38 19.42
N CYS A 182 19.67 4.38 18.38
CA CYS A 182 21.03 3.87 18.45
C CYS A 182 21.91 4.71 19.37
N ASP A 183 21.86 6.03 19.23
CA ASP A 183 22.66 6.97 20.03
C ASP A 183 22.26 6.88 21.51
N ILE A 184 20.95 6.89 21.81
CA ILE A 184 20.44 6.73 23.18
C ILE A 184 20.89 5.38 23.77
N ALA A 185 20.81 4.29 23.01
CA ALA A 185 21.24 2.97 23.49
C ALA A 185 22.75 2.91 23.75
N ASN A 186 23.56 3.57 22.93
CA ASN A 186 25.01 3.66 23.12
C ASN A 186 25.35 4.52 24.37
N GLU A 187 24.66 5.65 24.56
CA GLU A 187 24.83 6.51 25.73
C GLU A 187 24.49 5.76 27.02
N ILE A 188 23.35 5.05 27.07
CA ILE A 188 22.95 4.23 28.23
C ILE A 188 24.02 3.17 28.56
N LYS A 189 24.53 2.47 27.53
CA LYS A 189 25.59 1.46 27.72
C LYS A 189 26.89 2.10 28.24
N SER A 190 27.27 3.24 27.69
CA SER A 190 28.47 3.98 28.11
C SER A 190 28.36 4.40 29.57
N MET A 191 27.21 5.00 29.97
CA MET A 191 26.94 5.40 31.35
C MET A 191 26.94 4.22 32.31
N ALA A 192 26.32 3.09 31.92
CA ALA A 192 26.30 1.88 32.76
C ALA A 192 27.72 1.33 32.96
N THR A 193 28.54 1.33 31.91
CA THR A 193 29.93 0.90 31.97
C THR A 193 30.77 1.82 32.84
N ALA A 194 30.61 3.13 32.68
CA ALA A 194 31.29 4.15 33.51
C ALA A 194 30.97 3.97 34.99
N ASN A 195 29.70 3.83 35.34
CA ASN A 195 29.24 3.63 36.70
C ASN A 195 29.84 2.32 37.31
N LYS A 196 29.86 1.24 36.53
CA LYS A 196 30.48 0.00 36.98
C LYS A 196 31.98 0.18 37.26
N GLN A 197 32.70 0.81 36.34
CA GLN A 197 34.14 1.09 36.51
C GLN A 197 34.40 1.95 37.72
N ILE A 198 33.62 3.00 37.98
CA ILE A 198 33.77 3.87 39.15
C ILE A 198 33.54 3.07 40.43
N ASN A 199 32.53 2.20 40.47
CA ASN A 199 32.26 1.35 41.61
C ASN A 199 33.40 0.37 41.86
N ASP A 200 33.96 -0.23 40.80
CA ASP A 200 35.10 -1.12 40.90
C ASP A 200 36.34 -0.38 41.42
N ILE A 201 36.63 0.83 40.92
CA ILE A 201 37.73 1.71 41.37
C ILE A 201 37.52 2.08 42.85
N ASN A 202 36.32 2.47 43.27
CA ASN A 202 36.04 2.80 44.66
C ASN A 202 36.23 1.59 45.59
N THR A 203 35.87 0.40 45.11
CA THR A 203 36.07 -0.85 45.86
C THR A 203 37.55 -1.13 46.05
N VAL A 204 38.39 -1.01 45.02
CA VAL A 204 39.86 -1.17 45.11
C VAL A 204 40.45 -0.13 46.04
N ASP A 205 40.03 1.14 45.91
CA ASP A 205 40.49 2.25 46.77
C ASP A 205 40.22 1.97 48.26
N MET A 206 39.04 1.43 48.55
CA MET A 206 38.59 1.11 49.91
C MET A 206 39.38 -0.07 50.53
N PHE A 207 39.71 -1.12 49.76
CA PHE A 207 40.32 -2.34 50.26
C PHE A 207 41.85 -2.27 50.34
N MET A 208 42.53 -1.64 49.39
CA MET A 208 44.00 -1.63 49.31
C MET A 208 44.63 -0.26 49.02
N GLY A 209 43.82 0.75 48.67
CA GLY A 209 44.28 2.05 48.24
C GLY A 209 44.78 2.08 46.81
N LEU A 210 44.48 3.18 46.07
CA LEU A 210 44.94 3.36 44.68
C LEU A 210 46.48 3.49 44.55
N ASP A 211 47.16 3.85 45.65
CA ASP A 211 48.61 3.99 45.67
C ASP A 211 49.35 2.64 45.57
N MET A 212 48.66 1.53 45.81
CA MET A 212 49.23 0.18 45.68
C MET A 212 49.18 -0.34 44.22
N LEU A 213 48.51 0.37 43.34
CA LEU A 213 48.43 0.03 41.91
C LEU A 213 49.67 0.53 41.17
N ASP A 214 50.00 -0.11 40.04
CA ASP A 214 50.99 0.39 39.12
C ASP A 214 50.65 1.81 38.63
N GLU A 215 51.67 2.59 38.28
CA GLU A 215 51.51 4.01 37.95
C GLU A 215 50.50 4.27 36.83
N LYS A 216 50.48 3.44 35.76
CA LYS A 216 49.55 3.57 34.63
C LYS A 216 48.12 3.33 35.06
N THR A 217 47.87 2.24 35.79
CA THR A 217 46.51 1.89 36.26
C THR A 217 45.98 2.92 37.24
N ARG A 218 46.86 3.44 38.15
CA ARG A 218 46.48 4.52 39.07
C ARG A 218 46.08 5.78 38.37
N ILE A 219 46.84 6.22 37.36
CA ILE A 219 46.51 7.44 36.59
C ILE A 219 45.16 7.27 35.88
N VAL A 220 44.93 6.14 35.23
CA VAL A 220 43.64 5.86 34.55
C VAL A 220 42.47 5.86 35.53
N ALA A 221 42.62 5.24 36.69
CA ALA A 221 41.60 5.23 37.75
C ALA A 221 41.26 6.63 38.26
N LEU A 222 42.31 7.46 38.50
CA LEU A 222 42.09 8.86 38.91
C LEU A 222 41.41 9.71 37.84
N ILE A 223 41.78 9.54 36.58
CA ILE A 223 41.15 10.25 35.46
C ILE A 223 39.67 9.81 35.34
N ARG A 224 39.39 8.52 35.42
CA ARG A 224 38.00 7.98 35.35
C ARG A 224 37.16 8.49 36.51
N LYS A 225 37.73 8.57 37.71
CA LYS A 225 37.02 9.11 38.88
C LYS A 225 36.76 10.59 38.75
N LYS A 226 37.66 11.35 38.11
CA LYS A 226 37.55 12.79 37.89
C LYS A 226 36.57 13.15 36.74
N TYR A 227 36.52 12.31 35.71
CA TYR A 227 35.73 12.50 34.49
C TYR A 227 34.88 11.26 34.17
N PRO A 228 33.78 11.05 34.90
CA PRO A 228 32.93 9.87 34.74
C PRO A 228 32.35 9.69 33.34
N GLU A 229 32.13 10.78 32.64
CA GLU A 229 31.45 10.87 31.30
C GLU A 229 32.43 10.64 30.12
N MET A 230 33.73 10.62 30.34
CA MET A 230 34.68 10.34 29.27
C MET A 230 34.59 8.87 28.84
N THR A 231 34.45 8.63 27.55
CA THR A 231 34.44 7.30 26.92
C THR A 231 35.82 6.93 26.40
#